data_04e99d36696a139468cb4a97fce283d2
#
_entry.id   04e99d36696a139468cb4a97fce283d2
#
_cell.length_a   1.000
_cell.length_b   1.000
_cell.length_c   1.000
_cell.angle_alpha   90.00
_cell.angle_beta   90.00
_cell.angle_gamma   90.00
#
_symmetry.space_group_name_H-M   'P 1'
#
loop_
_entity.id
_entity.type
_entity.pdbx_description
1 polymer ?
#
loop_
_entity_poly.entity_id
_entity_poly.type
_entity_poly.pdbx_seq_one_letter_code
_entity_poly.pdbx_strand_id
1 'polypeptide(L)'
;MTSPLFGRELRQPDQRSCGPSCLVVARMMLDRDYAEGTLARFDTEVLATHRRVISVWPRALGTPPWAVAREIERITGAEYEWRLARWRREAAYERVLAGLQTGLPVPLYAGSATLPRHVVLVVDDTEDGALEVYNPARGRLTTVTRERFAARALGLGSWDVPWFTVTP
;
A
#
# COMPACT_ATOMS: atom_id res chain seq x y z
N MET A 1 -4.48 3.33 16.49
CA MET A 1 -5.96 3.10 16.65
C MET A 1 -6.49 2.64 15.32
N THR A 2 -6.78 1.35 15.19
CA THR A 2 -7.20 0.75 13.91
C THR A 2 -8.50 1.40 13.44
N SER A 3 -8.50 1.96 12.24
CA SER A 3 -9.67 2.59 11.64
C SER A 3 -10.83 1.59 11.51
N PRO A 4 -12.08 1.97 11.83
CA PRO A 4 -13.25 1.10 11.68
C PRO A 4 -13.46 0.58 10.25
N LEU A 5 -12.77 1.20 9.29
CA LEU A 5 -12.72 0.78 7.90
C LEU A 5 -12.28 -0.68 7.72
N PHE A 6 -11.33 -1.15 8.54
CA PHE A 6 -10.75 -2.48 8.43
C PHE A 6 -11.55 -3.59 9.16
N GLY A 7 -12.68 -3.25 9.74
CA GLY A 7 -13.69 -4.22 10.18
C GLY A 7 -14.45 -4.90 9.03
N ARG A 8 -14.24 -4.47 7.79
CA ARG A 8 -14.80 -5.04 6.57
C ARG A 8 -13.71 -5.62 5.67
N GLU A 9 -14.05 -6.62 4.88
CA GLU A 9 -13.13 -7.22 3.91
C GLU A 9 -13.09 -6.38 2.61
N LEU A 10 -12.06 -5.54 2.47
CA LEU A 10 -11.83 -4.69 1.29
C LEU A 10 -10.86 -5.40 0.34
N ARG A 11 -11.34 -6.41 -0.36
CA ARG A 11 -10.52 -7.25 -1.24
C ARG A 11 -10.43 -6.66 -2.64
N GLN A 12 -9.23 -6.71 -3.25
CA GLN A 12 -9.05 -6.31 -4.64
C GLN A 12 -9.93 -7.13 -5.59
N PRO A 13 -10.58 -6.50 -6.59
CA PRO A 13 -11.51 -7.19 -7.50
C PRO A 13 -10.83 -8.14 -8.49
N ASP A 14 -9.56 -7.93 -8.79
CA ASP A 14 -8.77 -8.77 -9.71
C ASP A 14 -7.30 -8.86 -9.28
N GLN A 15 -6.50 -9.68 -10.01
CA GLN A 15 -5.09 -9.92 -9.68
C GLN A 15 -4.14 -8.76 -9.99
N ARG A 16 -4.61 -7.65 -10.58
CA ARG A 16 -3.80 -6.53 -11.06
C ARG A 16 -4.12 -5.21 -10.38
N SER A 17 -5.14 -5.19 -9.54
CA SER A 17 -5.68 -3.98 -8.91
C SER A 17 -5.18 -3.75 -7.47
N CYS A 18 -4.08 -4.38 -7.06
CA CYS A 18 -3.51 -4.17 -5.72
C CYS A 18 -3.13 -2.70 -5.48
N GLY A 19 -2.42 -2.05 -6.41
CA GLY A 19 -2.08 -0.63 -6.32
C GLY A 19 -3.30 0.27 -6.27
N PRO A 20 -4.24 0.18 -7.24
CA PRO A 20 -5.51 0.91 -7.18
C PRO A 20 -6.32 0.67 -5.90
N SER A 21 -6.37 -0.56 -5.39
CA SER A 21 -7.04 -0.87 -4.10
C SER A 21 -6.39 -0.12 -2.94
N CYS A 22 -5.05 -0.09 -2.88
CA CYS A 22 -4.32 0.69 -1.87
C CYS A 22 -4.63 2.18 -1.96
N LEU A 23 -4.72 2.74 -3.16
CA LEU A 23 -5.04 4.15 -3.38
C LEU A 23 -6.48 4.50 -2.97
N VAL A 24 -7.44 3.64 -3.28
CA VAL A 24 -8.83 3.80 -2.83
C VAL A 24 -8.91 3.75 -1.31
N VAL A 25 -8.27 2.77 -0.67
CA VAL A 25 -8.23 2.65 0.79
C VAL A 25 -7.51 3.86 1.43
N ALA A 26 -6.40 4.32 0.87
CA ALA A 26 -5.71 5.52 1.33
C ALA A 26 -6.65 6.74 1.35
N ARG A 27 -7.43 6.94 0.28
CA ARG A 27 -8.42 8.00 0.22
C ARG A 27 -9.55 7.81 1.24
N MET A 28 -10.04 6.58 1.41
CA MET A 28 -11.08 6.26 2.39
C MET A 28 -10.62 6.53 3.84
N MET A 29 -9.33 6.39 4.14
CA MET A 29 -8.75 6.71 5.46
C MET A 29 -8.76 8.20 5.76
N LEU A 30 -8.61 9.04 4.73
CA LEU A 30 -8.46 10.49 4.84
C LEU A 30 -9.78 11.26 4.62
N ASP A 31 -10.75 10.64 3.96
CA ASP A 31 -12.03 11.25 3.57
C ASP A 31 -13.17 10.31 3.98
N ARG A 32 -13.83 10.66 5.08
CA ARG A 32 -14.91 9.85 5.65
C ARG A 32 -16.13 9.78 4.74
N ASP A 33 -16.51 10.88 4.11
CA ASP A 33 -17.69 10.92 3.24
C ASP A 33 -17.44 10.06 1.99
N TYR A 34 -16.23 10.14 1.44
CA TYR A 34 -15.80 9.23 0.37
C TYR A 34 -15.82 7.77 0.82
N ALA A 35 -15.35 7.47 2.01
CA ALA A 35 -15.35 6.10 2.54
C ALA A 35 -16.77 5.54 2.65
N GLU A 36 -17.71 6.28 3.22
CA GLU A 36 -19.11 5.87 3.36
C GLU A 36 -19.75 5.60 2.00
N GLY A 37 -19.53 6.47 1.01
CA GLY A 37 -20.03 6.31 -0.36
C GLY A 37 -19.36 5.18 -1.15
N THR A 38 -18.12 4.81 -0.78
CA THR A 38 -17.32 3.83 -1.53
C THR A 38 -17.52 2.40 -1.03
N LEU A 39 -17.85 2.18 0.24
CA LEU A 39 -17.96 0.85 0.84
C LEU A 39 -18.87 -0.10 0.05
N ALA A 40 -20.00 0.38 -0.46
CA ALA A 40 -20.96 -0.45 -1.23
C ALA A 40 -20.52 -0.69 -2.69
N ARG A 41 -19.54 0.06 -3.20
CA ARG A 41 -19.09 0.04 -4.59
C ARG A 41 -17.56 -0.01 -4.72
N PHE A 42 -16.90 -0.61 -3.74
CA PHE A 42 -15.44 -0.65 -3.65
C PHE A 42 -14.78 -1.15 -4.95
N ASP A 43 -15.26 -2.25 -5.49
CA ASP A 43 -14.75 -2.83 -6.73
C ASP A 43 -14.84 -1.85 -7.91
N THR A 44 -15.95 -1.15 -8.02
CA THR A 44 -16.17 -0.15 -9.08
C THR A 44 -15.18 1.01 -8.97
N GLU A 45 -14.96 1.52 -7.76
CA GLU A 45 -14.00 2.60 -7.50
C GLU A 45 -12.55 2.15 -7.75
N VAL A 46 -12.19 0.92 -7.35
CA VAL A 46 -10.88 0.33 -7.62
C VAL A 46 -10.64 0.22 -9.12
N LEU A 47 -11.59 -0.30 -9.89
CA LEU A 47 -11.47 -0.44 -11.34
C LEU A 47 -11.45 0.93 -12.05
N ALA A 48 -12.18 1.91 -11.57
CA ALA A 48 -12.12 3.28 -12.07
C ALA A 48 -10.76 3.94 -11.80
N THR A 49 -10.23 3.75 -10.59
CA THR A 49 -8.88 4.20 -10.20
C THR A 49 -7.82 3.51 -11.05
N HIS A 50 -7.95 2.20 -11.27
CA HIS A 50 -7.04 1.44 -12.12
C HIS A 50 -6.95 2.03 -13.53
N ARG A 51 -8.09 2.32 -14.18
CA ARG A 51 -8.12 2.95 -15.52
C ARG A 51 -7.46 4.33 -15.55
N ARG A 52 -7.58 5.10 -14.48
CA ARG A 52 -7.01 6.45 -14.36
C ARG A 52 -5.51 6.44 -14.14
N VAL A 53 -5.00 5.48 -13.37
CA VAL A 53 -3.58 5.41 -12.94
C VAL A 53 -2.69 4.66 -13.93
N ILE A 54 -3.28 3.83 -14.81
CA ILE A 54 -2.53 3.14 -15.86
C ILE A 54 -2.09 4.17 -16.91
N SER A 55 -0.81 4.45 -16.93
CA SER A 55 -0.11 5.05 -18.08
C SER A 55 0.64 3.94 -18.84
N VAL A 56 1.51 4.31 -19.78
CA VAL A 56 2.28 3.43 -20.69
C VAL A 56 3.18 2.43 -19.92
N TRP A 57 2.57 1.46 -19.25
CA TRP A 57 3.23 0.43 -18.46
C TRP A 57 2.61 -0.94 -18.72
N PRO A 58 3.39 -2.02 -18.88
CA PRO A 58 2.83 -3.35 -19.10
C PRO A 58 1.91 -3.76 -17.95
N ARG A 59 0.64 -3.98 -18.24
CA ARG A 59 -0.38 -4.40 -17.25
C ARG A 59 0.02 -5.61 -16.42
N ALA A 60 0.89 -6.46 -16.96
CA ALA A 60 1.39 -7.66 -16.28
C ALA A 60 2.26 -7.35 -15.05
N LEU A 61 2.83 -6.15 -14.96
CA LEU A 61 3.71 -5.72 -13.87
C LEU A 61 2.98 -4.89 -12.79
N GLY A 62 1.64 -4.74 -12.91
CA GLY A 62 0.84 -3.95 -11.97
C GLY A 62 1.02 -2.43 -12.15
N THR A 63 0.76 -1.66 -11.11
CA THR A 63 0.89 -0.20 -11.11
C THR A 63 2.33 0.20 -10.75
N PRO A 64 3.04 1.00 -11.57
CA PRO A 64 4.40 1.38 -11.27
C PRO A 64 4.50 2.34 -10.07
N PRO A 65 5.63 2.35 -9.31
CA PRO A 65 5.75 3.12 -8.08
C PRO A 65 5.61 4.65 -8.29
N TRP A 66 6.05 5.18 -9.41
CA TRP A 66 5.87 6.61 -9.73
C TRP A 66 4.41 6.98 -10.03
N ALA A 67 3.60 6.05 -10.55
CA ALA A 67 2.18 6.29 -10.76
C ALA A 67 1.42 6.26 -9.44
N VAL A 68 1.79 5.35 -8.52
CA VAL A 68 1.24 5.32 -7.16
C VAL A 68 1.65 6.59 -6.40
N ALA A 69 2.92 7.01 -6.48
CA ALA A 69 3.40 8.25 -5.86
C ALA A 69 2.56 9.46 -6.31
N ARG A 70 2.43 9.67 -7.61
CA ARG A 70 1.66 10.77 -8.18
C ARG A 70 0.19 10.78 -7.78
N GLU A 71 -0.43 9.61 -7.74
CA GLU A 71 -1.85 9.52 -7.37
C GLU A 71 -2.06 9.71 -5.85
N ILE A 72 -1.17 9.19 -5.00
CA ILE A 72 -1.28 9.41 -3.56
C ILE A 72 -0.98 10.87 -3.19
N GLU A 73 -0.07 11.55 -3.88
CA GLU A 73 0.12 13.00 -3.78
C GLU A 73 -1.18 13.76 -4.06
N ARG A 74 -1.88 13.39 -5.12
CA ARG A 74 -3.17 14.00 -5.47
C ARG A 74 -4.24 13.76 -4.40
N ILE A 75 -4.23 12.60 -3.75
CA ILE A 75 -5.18 12.23 -2.69
C ILE A 75 -4.87 12.98 -1.39
N THR A 76 -3.61 13.08 -1.02
CA THR A 76 -3.16 13.59 0.30
C THR A 76 -2.83 15.09 0.29
N GLY A 77 -2.47 15.62 -0.87
CA GLY A 77 -1.89 16.96 -1.00
C GLY A 77 -0.44 17.08 -0.52
N ALA A 78 0.19 15.98 -0.12
CA ALA A 78 1.60 15.92 0.29
C ALA A 78 2.47 15.38 -0.85
N GLU A 79 3.73 15.78 -0.89
CA GLU A 79 4.71 15.21 -1.82
C GLU A 79 5.09 13.80 -1.38
N TYR A 80 5.25 12.89 -2.35
CA TYR A 80 5.64 11.50 -2.11
C TYR A 80 6.82 11.10 -2.99
N GLU A 81 7.78 10.44 -2.39
CA GLU A 81 8.96 9.93 -3.08
C GLU A 81 8.99 8.40 -3.07
N TRP A 82 9.20 7.78 -4.23
CA TRP A 82 9.43 6.34 -4.29
C TRP A 82 10.91 6.03 -4.23
N ARG A 83 11.29 5.06 -3.41
CA ARG A 83 12.68 4.63 -3.21
C ARG A 83 12.79 3.12 -3.16
N LEU A 84 13.94 2.63 -3.62
CA LEU A 84 14.27 1.21 -3.57
C LEU A 84 14.53 0.79 -2.12
N ALA A 85 13.83 -0.28 -1.68
CA ALA A 85 13.94 -0.83 -0.33
C ALA A 85 14.81 -2.11 -0.27
N ARG A 86 14.88 -2.84 -1.36
CA ARG A 86 15.41 -4.19 -1.45
C ARG A 86 16.79 -4.39 -0.82
N TRP A 87 17.71 -3.46 -1.03
CA TRP A 87 19.10 -3.57 -0.55
C TRP A 87 19.39 -2.77 0.72
N ARG A 88 18.52 -1.82 1.09
CA ARG A 88 18.66 -0.97 2.27
C ARG A 88 17.42 -1.07 3.15
N ARG A 89 17.10 -2.30 3.57
CA ARG A 89 15.83 -2.63 4.23
C ARG A 89 15.64 -1.91 5.57
N GLU A 90 16.69 -1.82 6.39
CA GLU A 90 16.62 -1.07 7.65
C GLU A 90 16.31 0.41 7.41
N ALA A 91 17.05 1.07 6.51
CA ALA A 91 16.81 2.45 6.15
C ALA A 91 15.42 2.65 5.49
N ALA A 92 14.94 1.66 4.76
CA ALA A 92 13.59 1.67 4.20
C ALA A 92 12.52 1.55 5.28
N TYR A 93 12.72 0.69 6.27
CA TYR A 93 11.82 0.56 7.41
C TYR A 93 11.70 1.86 8.20
N GLU A 94 12.84 2.51 8.51
CA GLU A 94 12.87 3.82 9.18
C GLU A 94 12.12 4.90 8.38
N ARG A 95 12.28 4.92 7.05
CA ARG A 95 11.52 5.86 6.20
C ARG A 95 10.02 5.60 6.25
N VAL A 96 9.60 4.34 6.29
CA VAL A 96 8.18 3.98 6.44
C VAL A 96 7.65 4.50 7.76
N LEU A 97 8.35 4.25 8.87
CA LEU A 97 7.96 4.77 10.19
C LEU A 97 7.90 6.30 10.21
N ALA A 98 8.93 6.97 9.66
CA ALA A 98 8.94 8.43 9.56
C ALA A 98 7.77 8.97 8.73
N GLY A 99 7.41 8.29 7.64
CA GLY A 99 6.23 8.62 6.84
C GLY A 99 4.94 8.50 7.62
N LEU A 100 4.77 7.42 8.38
CA LEU A 100 3.58 7.22 9.24
C LEU A 100 3.42 8.30 10.33
N GLN A 101 4.53 8.86 10.83
CA GLN A 101 4.48 9.96 11.81
C GLN A 101 3.84 11.24 11.25
N THR A 102 3.73 11.37 9.93
CA THR A 102 2.97 12.46 9.30
C THR A 102 1.46 12.25 9.31
N GLY A 103 0.99 11.09 9.77
CA GLY A 103 -0.42 10.69 9.74
C GLY A 103 -0.90 10.23 8.36
N LEU A 104 0.02 9.99 7.43
CA LEU A 104 -0.30 9.61 6.05
C LEU A 104 0.07 8.16 5.77
N PRO A 105 -0.74 7.44 4.96
CA PRO A 105 -0.46 6.04 4.63
C PRO A 105 0.71 5.91 3.65
N VAL A 106 1.44 4.80 3.76
CA VAL A 106 2.66 4.53 2.98
C VAL A 106 2.49 3.30 2.11
N PRO A 107 2.39 3.44 0.77
CA PRO A 107 2.45 2.29 -0.13
C PRO A 107 3.81 1.58 -0.07
N LEU A 108 3.75 0.26 0.00
CA LEU A 108 4.90 -0.63 0.01
C LEU A 108 4.77 -1.65 -1.11
N TYR A 109 5.80 -1.76 -1.92
CA TYR A 109 5.90 -2.79 -2.95
C TYR A 109 6.59 -4.01 -2.41
N ALA A 110 5.92 -5.15 -2.53
CA ALA A 110 6.43 -6.46 -2.18
C ALA A 110 6.57 -7.34 -3.42
N GLY A 111 7.37 -8.37 -3.35
CA GLY A 111 7.53 -9.28 -4.48
C GLY A 111 8.32 -10.54 -4.15
N SER A 112 8.70 -11.24 -5.22
CA SER A 112 9.62 -12.36 -5.16
C SER A 112 11.08 -11.88 -5.05
N ALA A 113 12.01 -12.82 -5.03
CA ALA A 113 13.43 -12.50 -5.09
C ALA A 113 13.85 -11.77 -6.39
N THR A 114 13.07 -11.86 -7.45
CA THR A 114 13.43 -11.36 -8.78
C THR A 114 12.60 -10.19 -9.28
N LEU A 115 11.33 -10.08 -8.86
CA LEU A 115 10.40 -9.06 -9.39
C LEU A 115 9.44 -8.53 -8.32
N PRO A 116 9.14 -7.20 -8.32
CA PRO A 116 8.01 -6.67 -7.57
C PRO A 116 6.70 -7.16 -8.21
N ARG A 117 5.77 -7.61 -7.40
CA ARG A 117 4.52 -8.24 -7.86
C ARG A 117 3.27 -7.75 -7.16
N HIS A 118 3.42 -7.10 -6.03
CA HIS A 118 2.31 -6.77 -5.17
C HIS A 118 2.51 -5.39 -4.52
N VAL A 119 1.41 -4.67 -4.33
CA VAL A 119 1.38 -3.41 -3.59
C VAL A 119 0.49 -3.60 -2.38
N VAL A 120 0.99 -3.19 -1.23
CA VAL A 120 0.26 -3.12 0.03
C VAL A 120 0.32 -1.70 0.58
N LEU A 121 -0.54 -1.38 1.54
CA LEU A 121 -0.58 -0.07 2.15
C LEU A 121 -0.24 -0.20 3.65
N VAL A 122 0.85 0.42 4.07
CA VAL A 122 1.13 0.57 5.50
C VAL A 122 0.25 1.70 6.02
N VAL A 123 -0.57 1.40 7.01
CA VAL A 123 -1.63 2.29 7.48
C VAL A 123 -1.36 2.85 8.87
N ASP A 124 -0.61 2.12 9.67
CA ASP A 124 -0.26 2.49 11.05
C ASP A 124 0.96 1.69 11.51
N ASP A 125 1.47 1.97 12.68
CA ASP A 125 2.41 1.16 13.43
C ASP A 125 1.84 0.78 14.80
N THR A 126 2.31 -0.34 15.34
CA THR A 126 1.93 -0.82 16.67
C THR A 126 2.83 -0.20 17.74
N GLU A 127 2.46 -0.28 19.03
CA GLU A 127 3.24 0.25 20.14
C GLU A 127 4.67 -0.32 20.21
N ASP A 128 4.89 -1.53 19.73
CA ASP A 128 6.19 -2.20 19.61
C ASP A 128 6.90 -1.91 18.28
N GLY A 129 6.36 -1.01 17.47
CA GLY A 129 6.97 -0.52 16.23
C GLY A 129 6.85 -1.48 15.05
N ALA A 130 5.96 -2.46 15.08
CA ALA A 130 5.63 -3.26 13.92
C ALA A 130 4.66 -2.51 13.00
N LEU A 131 4.72 -2.75 11.70
CA LEU A 131 3.87 -2.10 10.70
C LEU A 131 2.50 -2.79 10.63
N GLU A 132 1.42 -2.02 10.70
CA GLU A 132 0.09 -2.48 10.32
C GLU A 132 -0.10 -2.27 8.81
N VAL A 133 -0.33 -3.36 8.10
CA VAL A 133 -0.31 -3.39 6.64
C VAL A 133 -1.64 -3.90 6.10
N TYR A 134 -2.34 -3.07 5.32
CA TYR A 134 -3.46 -3.50 4.53
C TYR A 134 -2.98 -4.30 3.31
N ASN A 135 -3.42 -5.55 3.24
CA ASN A 135 -3.13 -6.44 2.11
C ASN A 135 -4.36 -6.58 1.21
N PRO A 136 -4.39 -5.94 0.02
CA PRO A 136 -5.56 -5.97 -0.85
C PRO A 136 -5.90 -7.38 -1.38
N ALA A 137 -4.94 -8.29 -1.48
CA ALA A 137 -5.22 -9.67 -1.88
C ALA A 137 -6.05 -10.42 -0.85
N ARG A 138 -6.00 -10.02 0.41
CA ARG A 138 -6.78 -10.58 1.53
C ARG A 138 -7.88 -9.66 2.03
N GLY A 139 -7.88 -8.40 1.64
CA GLY A 139 -8.87 -7.40 2.05
C GLY A 139 -8.80 -7.01 3.53
N ARG A 140 -7.72 -7.28 4.23
CA ARG A 140 -7.56 -7.07 5.68
C ARG A 140 -6.17 -6.65 6.08
N LEU A 141 -6.03 -6.23 7.35
CA LEU A 141 -4.75 -5.90 7.95
C LEU A 141 -3.93 -7.18 8.28
N THR A 142 -2.63 -7.02 8.22
CA THR A 142 -1.63 -7.96 8.74
C THR A 142 -0.48 -7.17 9.36
N THR A 143 0.25 -7.77 10.29
CA THR A 143 1.38 -7.13 10.96
C THR A 143 2.70 -7.60 10.36
N VAL A 144 3.61 -6.66 10.11
CA VAL A 144 4.97 -6.92 9.62
C VAL A 144 5.97 -6.33 10.63
N THR A 145 6.72 -7.20 11.31
CA THR A 145 7.75 -6.75 12.24
C THR A 145 9.02 -6.28 11.50
N ARG A 146 9.85 -5.50 12.19
CA ARG A 146 11.16 -5.04 11.67
C ARG A 146 12.03 -6.22 11.23
N GLU A 147 12.10 -7.27 12.03
CA GLU A 147 12.91 -8.46 11.74
C GLU A 147 12.44 -9.16 10.47
N ARG A 148 11.12 -9.30 10.30
CA ARG A 148 10.54 -9.89 9.08
C ARG A 148 10.81 -9.05 7.84
N PHE A 149 10.72 -7.73 7.97
CA PHE A 149 11.03 -6.81 6.88
C PHE A 149 12.51 -6.90 6.47
N ALA A 150 13.42 -6.87 7.44
CA ALA A 150 14.85 -7.01 7.21
C ALA A 150 15.23 -8.39 6.64
N ALA A 151 14.58 -9.45 7.12
CA ALA A 151 14.82 -10.83 6.70
C ALA A 151 14.22 -11.20 5.33
N ARG A 152 13.50 -10.29 4.65
CA ARG A 152 12.72 -10.58 3.42
C ARG A 152 11.66 -11.66 3.65
N ALA A 153 10.95 -11.58 4.74
CA ALA A 153 9.94 -12.51 5.19
C ALA A 153 8.63 -11.78 5.54
N LEU A 154 8.17 -10.87 4.65
CA LEU A 154 7.01 -10.03 4.90
C LEU A 154 5.75 -10.83 5.25
N GLY A 155 5.60 -12.04 4.70
CA GLY A 155 4.45 -12.91 4.96
C GLY A 155 3.17 -12.43 4.29
N LEU A 156 3.30 -11.76 3.16
CA LEU A 156 2.19 -11.23 2.37
C LEU A 156 1.74 -12.22 1.29
N GLY A 157 1.54 -13.46 1.66
CA GLY A 157 1.30 -14.57 0.74
C GLY A 157 2.62 -15.07 0.14
N SER A 158 2.74 -15.02 -1.19
CA SER A 158 3.99 -15.38 -1.90
C SER A 158 4.96 -14.19 -2.07
N TRP A 159 4.67 -13.05 -1.44
CA TRP A 159 5.40 -11.79 -1.62
C TRP A 159 6.14 -11.43 -0.33
N ASP A 160 7.40 -11.84 -0.24
CA ASP A 160 8.19 -11.73 1.00
C ASP A 160 9.27 -10.65 0.95
N VAL A 161 9.64 -10.18 -0.24
CA VAL A 161 10.75 -9.24 -0.42
C VAL A 161 10.21 -7.81 -0.55
N PRO A 162 10.61 -6.86 0.33
CA PRO A 162 10.31 -5.44 0.13
C PRO A 162 11.12 -4.88 -1.04
N TRP A 163 10.44 -4.25 -2.01
CA TRP A 163 11.05 -3.74 -3.24
C TRP A 163 11.16 -2.23 -3.27
N PHE A 164 10.05 -1.53 -3.06
CA PHE A 164 9.99 -0.06 -3.07
C PHE A 164 9.11 0.42 -1.92
N THR A 165 9.46 1.57 -1.37
CA THR A 165 8.60 2.36 -0.48
C THR A 165 8.18 3.61 -1.21
N VAL A 166 6.96 4.09 -0.98
CA VAL A 166 6.43 5.36 -1.48
C VAL A 166 6.04 6.18 -0.26
N THR A 167 6.92 7.07 0.17
CA THR A 167 6.82 7.80 1.45
C THR A 167 6.62 9.30 1.24
N PRO A 168 5.83 9.97 2.10
CA PRO A 168 5.74 11.41 2.13
C PRO A 168 7.04 12.09 2.54
#